data_02846eea2c3bcc46b2faf0e1461a1b8f
#
_entry.id   02846eea2c3bcc46b2faf0e1461a1b8f
#
_cell.length_a   1.000
_cell.length_b   1.000
_cell.length_c   1.000
_cell.angle_alpha   90.00
_cell.angle_beta   90.00
_cell.angle_gamma   90.00
#
_symmetry.space_group_name_H-M   'P 1'
#
loop_
_entity.id
_entity.type
_entity.pdbx_description
1 polymer ?
#
loop_
_entity_poly.entity_id
_entity_poly.type
_entity_poly.pdbx_seq_one_letter_code
_entity_poly.pdbx_strand_id
1 'polypeptide(L)'
;MPRAAAFAFSSSLPLEHREEAERILFFNLQQEKMKEGIRAVSKTYGLPKLVVTGEEGAQRLHMTTAKGLAVQTLFVTARGLGADGPVGAIVFTREENALVALYMAVHEDFSATGKFAGEKLMIRMLKELESIARRVRGVEVLKLYLGGETPITKKIRR
;
A
#
# COMPACT_ATOMS: atom_id res chain seq x y z
N MET A 1 -19.71 -12.28 20.26
CA MET A 1 -19.42 -11.96 18.85
C MET A 1 -18.00 -11.43 18.71
N PRO A 2 -17.21 -12.04 17.84
CA PRO A 2 -15.91 -11.45 17.56
C PRO A 2 -16.11 -10.08 16.91
N ARG A 3 -15.41 -9.08 17.42
CA ARG A 3 -15.41 -7.75 16.81
C ARG A 3 -14.75 -7.84 15.43
N ALA A 4 -15.36 -7.22 14.43
CA ALA A 4 -14.69 -7.02 13.15
C ALA A 4 -13.38 -6.27 13.38
N ALA A 5 -12.33 -6.64 12.66
CA ALA A 5 -11.07 -5.91 12.73
C ALA A 5 -11.29 -4.45 12.36
N ALA A 6 -10.79 -3.55 13.19
CA ALA A 6 -10.75 -2.14 12.86
C ALA A 6 -9.46 -1.84 12.10
N PHE A 7 -9.57 -1.29 10.90
CA PHE A 7 -8.43 -0.83 10.10
C PHE A 7 -8.37 0.69 10.12
N ALA A 8 -7.17 1.21 10.32
CA ALA A 8 -6.88 2.62 10.21
C ALA A 8 -5.92 2.86 9.05
N PHE A 9 -6.18 3.91 8.29
CA PHE A 9 -5.36 4.30 7.14
C PHE A 9 -4.59 5.57 7.47
N SER A 10 -3.28 5.61 7.16
CA SER A 10 -2.46 6.78 7.41
C SER A 10 -1.37 6.93 6.34
N SER A 11 -0.89 8.17 6.15
CA SER A 11 0.16 8.47 5.16
C SER A 11 1.57 8.19 5.68
N SER A 12 1.72 7.95 6.97
CA SER A 12 3.00 7.66 7.61
C SER A 12 2.81 6.77 8.81
N LEU A 13 3.88 6.13 9.27
CA LEU A 13 3.89 5.29 10.48
C LEU A 13 4.87 5.82 11.52
N PRO A 14 4.62 5.57 12.80
CA PRO A 14 5.63 5.79 13.84
C PRO A 14 6.88 4.95 13.57
N LEU A 15 8.05 5.47 13.93
CA LEU A 15 9.34 4.79 13.72
C LEU A 15 9.39 3.40 14.38
N GLU A 16 8.69 3.21 15.49
CA GLU A 16 8.61 1.93 16.19
C GLU A 16 8.08 0.78 15.35
N HIS A 17 7.34 1.06 14.26
CA HIS A 17 6.80 0.05 13.35
C HIS A 17 7.72 -0.29 12.18
N ARG A 18 8.96 0.21 12.17
CA ARG A 18 9.89 0.05 11.05
C ARG A 18 10.14 -1.41 10.68
N GLU A 19 10.45 -2.24 11.66
CA GLU A 19 10.77 -3.65 11.42
C GLU A 19 9.60 -4.40 10.80
N GLU A 20 8.40 -4.21 11.35
CA GLU A 20 7.20 -4.84 10.81
C GLU A 20 6.84 -4.33 9.41
N ALA A 21 6.97 -3.03 9.18
CA ALA A 21 6.73 -2.45 7.87
C ALA A 21 7.70 -3.01 6.82
N GLU A 22 8.98 -3.12 7.15
CA GLU A 22 9.98 -3.71 6.27
C GLU A 22 9.65 -5.16 5.93
N ARG A 23 9.22 -5.93 6.92
CA ARG A 23 8.84 -7.33 6.71
C ARG A 23 7.66 -7.45 5.75
N ILE A 24 6.63 -6.65 5.91
CA ILE A 24 5.45 -6.66 5.05
C ILE A 24 5.80 -6.22 3.63
N LEU A 25 6.57 -5.14 3.50
CA LEU A 25 6.88 -4.53 2.21
C LEU A 25 7.92 -5.32 1.40
N PHE A 26 8.94 -5.91 2.05
CA PHE A 26 10.10 -6.45 1.35
C PHE A 26 10.33 -7.95 1.57
N PHE A 27 9.77 -8.54 2.61
CA PHE A 27 10.03 -9.94 2.98
C PHE A 27 8.76 -10.78 3.10
N ASN A 28 7.71 -10.40 2.39
CA ASN A 28 6.44 -11.11 2.41
C ASN A 28 6.41 -12.15 1.28
N LEU A 29 5.90 -13.35 1.57
CA LEU A 29 5.73 -14.42 0.59
C LEU A 29 4.83 -14.03 -0.59
N GLN A 30 3.92 -13.09 -0.40
CA GLN A 30 3.05 -12.58 -1.46
C GLN A 30 3.82 -11.87 -2.58
N GLN A 31 5.04 -11.40 -2.31
CA GLN A 31 5.87 -10.70 -3.30
C GLN A 31 6.30 -11.59 -4.45
N GLU A 32 6.44 -12.89 -4.23
CA GLU A 32 6.75 -13.82 -5.32
C GLU A 32 5.67 -13.81 -6.41
N LYS A 33 4.41 -13.71 -6.01
CA LYS A 33 3.27 -13.63 -6.93
C LYS A 33 3.21 -12.32 -7.70
N MET A 34 3.82 -11.26 -7.16
CA MET A 34 3.80 -9.91 -7.73
C MET A 34 5.10 -9.54 -8.44
N LYS A 35 6.03 -10.48 -8.58
CA LYS A 35 7.39 -10.27 -9.08
C LYS A 35 7.45 -9.53 -10.42
N GLU A 36 6.61 -9.90 -11.37
CA GLU A 36 6.60 -9.27 -12.69
C GLU A 36 6.10 -7.83 -12.64
N GLY A 37 5.06 -7.57 -11.85
CA GLY A 37 4.56 -6.22 -11.62
C GLY A 37 5.59 -5.33 -10.94
N ILE A 38 6.30 -5.86 -9.95
CA ILE A 38 7.38 -5.15 -9.26
C ILE A 38 8.51 -4.80 -10.22
N ARG A 39 8.88 -5.73 -11.11
CA ARG A 39 9.89 -5.47 -12.14
C ARG A 39 9.48 -4.37 -13.10
N ALA A 40 8.24 -4.41 -13.57
CA ALA A 40 7.70 -3.38 -14.48
C ALA A 40 7.71 -2.00 -13.83
N VAL A 41 7.24 -1.91 -12.60
CA VAL A 41 7.23 -0.68 -11.82
C VAL A 41 8.66 -0.17 -11.59
N SER A 42 9.58 -1.07 -11.24
CA SER A 42 10.98 -0.70 -10.96
C SER A 42 11.69 -0.07 -12.14
N LYS A 43 11.39 -0.52 -13.36
CA LYS A 43 11.97 0.06 -14.58
C LYS A 43 11.55 1.49 -14.81
N THR A 44 10.28 1.79 -14.56
CA THR A 44 9.68 3.11 -14.85
C THR A 44 9.82 4.07 -13.67
N TYR A 45 9.52 3.61 -12.47
CA TYR A 45 9.35 4.45 -11.28
C TYR A 45 10.46 4.28 -10.23
N GLY A 46 11.23 3.21 -10.31
CA GLY A 46 12.23 2.82 -9.31
C GLY A 46 11.65 1.91 -8.23
N LEU A 47 12.52 1.19 -7.55
CA LEU A 47 12.14 0.32 -6.44
C LEU A 47 11.61 1.13 -5.25
N PRO A 48 10.54 0.67 -4.60
CA PRO A 48 10.07 1.34 -3.39
C PRO A 48 11.09 1.25 -2.27
N LYS A 49 11.23 2.33 -1.52
CA LYS A 49 12.14 2.45 -0.37
C LYS A 49 11.39 3.03 0.81
N LEU A 50 11.67 2.48 1.99
CA LEU A 50 11.17 3.01 3.24
C LEU A 50 12.18 4.03 3.79
N VAL A 51 11.72 5.23 4.08
CA VAL A 51 12.58 6.32 4.57
C VAL A 51 12.04 6.90 5.87
N VAL A 52 12.96 7.43 6.68
CA VAL A 52 12.63 8.11 7.93
C VAL A 52 12.71 9.61 7.69
N THR A 53 11.66 10.33 8.07
CA THR A 53 11.60 11.78 7.98
C THR A 53 11.22 12.39 9.32
N GLY A 54 11.52 13.67 9.51
CA GLY A 54 11.19 14.38 10.72
C GLY A 54 12.37 14.52 11.67
N GLU A 55 12.19 15.33 12.71
CA GLU A 55 13.18 15.58 13.73
C GLU A 55 13.20 14.49 14.80
N GLU A 56 14.32 14.39 15.51
CA GLU A 56 14.47 13.46 16.63
C GLU A 56 13.31 13.58 17.61
N GLY A 57 12.71 12.45 17.98
CA GLY A 57 11.54 12.39 18.85
C GLY A 57 10.20 12.48 18.13
N ALA A 58 10.19 12.88 16.84
CA ALA A 58 8.98 12.98 16.01
C ALA A 58 9.19 12.35 14.62
N GLN A 59 10.07 11.36 14.54
CA GLN A 59 10.38 10.70 13.28
C GLN A 59 9.25 9.78 12.82
N ARG A 60 8.99 9.80 11.51
CA ARG A 60 7.96 8.98 10.88
C ARG A 60 8.50 8.26 9.66
N LEU A 61 7.85 7.16 9.32
CA LEU A 61 8.18 6.34 8.17
C LEU A 61 7.32 6.73 6.98
N HIS A 62 7.95 6.91 5.83
CA HIS A 62 7.31 7.17 4.54
C HIS A 62 7.92 6.29 3.47
N MET A 63 7.24 6.18 2.35
CA MET A 63 7.77 5.51 1.19
C MET A 63 8.25 6.52 0.15
N THR A 64 9.29 6.15 -0.56
CA THR A 64 9.76 6.83 -1.77
C THR A 64 10.20 5.77 -2.77
N THR A 65 10.73 6.18 -3.92
CA THR A 65 11.34 5.25 -4.87
C THR A 65 12.83 5.50 -4.98
N ALA A 66 13.57 4.49 -5.45
CA ALA A 66 15.01 4.63 -5.67
C ALA A 66 15.39 5.73 -6.65
N LYS A 67 14.47 6.13 -7.53
CA LYS A 67 14.64 7.26 -8.47
C LYS A 67 14.23 8.60 -7.88
N GLY A 68 13.82 8.65 -6.62
CA GLY A 68 13.40 9.87 -5.95
C GLY A 68 12.07 10.45 -6.43
N LEU A 69 11.24 9.63 -7.07
CA LEU A 69 9.92 10.05 -7.52
C LEU A 69 9.03 10.40 -6.33
N ALA A 70 8.28 11.49 -6.44
CA ALA A 70 7.30 11.86 -5.44
C ALA A 70 6.14 10.85 -5.46
N VAL A 71 6.03 10.09 -4.39
CA VAL A 71 4.97 9.11 -4.21
C VAL A 71 4.23 9.38 -2.92
N GLN A 72 3.02 8.89 -2.84
CA GLN A 72 2.22 8.89 -1.61
C GLN A 72 2.07 7.45 -1.14
N THR A 73 1.91 7.29 0.16
CA THR A 73 1.72 5.97 0.77
C THR A 73 0.44 5.97 1.57
N LEU A 74 -0.27 4.87 1.50
CA LEU A 74 -1.38 4.57 2.37
C LEU A 74 -0.98 3.35 3.19
N PHE A 75 -0.63 3.56 4.45
CA PHE A 75 -0.37 2.47 5.39
C PHE A 75 -1.66 2.06 6.07
N VAL A 76 -1.80 0.76 6.31
CA VAL A 76 -2.94 0.20 7.03
C VAL A 76 -2.45 -0.43 8.32
N THR A 77 -3.06 -0.03 9.43
CA THR A 77 -2.84 -0.65 10.73
C THR A 77 -4.11 -1.36 11.17
N ALA A 78 -3.97 -2.49 11.86
CA ALA A 78 -5.09 -3.25 12.39
C ALA A 78 -5.13 -3.15 13.91
N ARG A 79 -6.35 -3.17 14.46
CA ARG A 79 -6.60 -3.24 15.89
C ARG A 79 -7.65 -4.31 16.19
N GLY A 80 -7.55 -4.94 17.34
CA GLY A 80 -8.56 -5.87 17.84
C GLY A 80 -8.41 -7.32 17.41
N LEU A 81 -7.30 -7.68 16.73
CA LEU A 81 -7.03 -9.04 16.28
C LEU A 81 -5.83 -9.69 16.98
N GLY A 82 -5.45 -9.15 18.16
CA GLY A 82 -4.32 -9.68 18.92
C GLY A 82 -2.95 -9.17 18.49
N ALA A 83 -2.89 -8.39 17.40
CA ALA A 83 -1.68 -7.71 16.97
C ALA A 83 -2.04 -6.29 16.53
N ASP A 84 -1.48 -5.31 17.20
CA ASP A 84 -1.65 -3.91 16.83
C ASP A 84 -0.41 -3.49 16.03
N GLY A 85 -0.60 -3.11 14.78
CA GLY A 85 0.53 -2.68 13.95
C GLY A 85 0.19 -2.65 12.48
N PRO A 86 1.19 -2.36 11.63
CA PRO A 86 0.97 -2.29 10.18
C PRO A 86 0.66 -3.68 9.61
N VAL A 87 -0.34 -3.73 8.75
CA VAL A 87 -0.77 -4.96 8.08
C VAL A 87 -0.83 -4.82 6.57
N GLY A 88 -0.67 -3.62 6.05
CA GLY A 88 -0.65 -3.41 4.61
C GLY A 88 -0.16 -2.02 4.23
N ALA A 89 0.14 -1.84 2.95
CA ALA A 89 0.52 -0.55 2.40
C ALA A 89 0.24 -0.51 0.89
N ILE A 90 -0.08 0.69 0.42
CA ILE A 90 -0.17 0.99 -1.01
C ILE A 90 0.74 2.20 -1.27
N VAL A 91 1.61 2.08 -2.26
CA VAL A 91 2.41 3.20 -2.77
C VAL A 91 1.81 3.62 -4.09
N PHE A 92 1.47 4.90 -4.21
CA PHE A 92 0.82 5.40 -5.41
C PHE A 92 1.33 6.79 -5.80
N THR A 93 1.15 7.14 -7.05
CA THR A 93 1.50 8.45 -7.59
C THR A 93 0.45 8.90 -8.59
N ARG A 94 0.49 10.18 -8.95
CA ARG A 94 -0.38 10.72 -9.98
C ARG A 94 0.39 10.86 -11.30
N GLU A 95 -0.20 10.37 -12.39
CA GLU A 95 0.27 10.61 -13.75
C GLU A 95 -0.89 11.13 -14.57
N GLU A 96 -0.81 12.38 -15.00
CA GLU A 96 -1.86 13.03 -15.80
C GLU A 96 -3.25 12.88 -15.15
N ASN A 97 -4.17 12.18 -15.80
CA ASN A 97 -5.52 11.93 -15.30
C ASN A 97 -5.65 10.61 -14.52
N ALA A 98 -4.53 9.96 -14.24
CA ALA A 98 -4.52 8.66 -13.56
C ALA A 98 -3.90 8.73 -12.16
N LEU A 99 -4.49 8.00 -11.24
CA LEU A 99 -3.85 7.64 -9.99
C LEU A 99 -3.28 6.22 -10.18
N VAL A 100 -1.98 6.07 -10.01
CA VAL A 100 -1.26 4.83 -10.31
C VAL A 100 -0.79 4.17 -9.03
N ALA A 101 -1.33 3.01 -8.71
CA ALA A 101 -0.85 2.18 -7.60
C ALA A 101 0.37 1.39 -8.08
N LEU A 102 1.53 1.78 -7.58
CA LEU A 102 2.82 1.21 -7.98
C LEU A 102 3.13 -0.08 -7.25
N TYR A 103 2.74 -0.15 -6.00
CA TYR A 103 3.10 -1.26 -5.13
C TYR A 103 2.03 -1.45 -4.06
N MET A 104 1.66 -2.70 -3.82
CA MET A 104 0.75 -3.07 -2.74
C MET A 104 1.33 -4.24 -1.97
N ALA A 105 1.24 -4.18 -0.66
CA ALA A 105 1.67 -5.26 0.21
C ALA A 105 0.63 -5.50 1.30
N VAL A 106 0.42 -6.76 1.62
CA VAL A 106 -0.53 -7.19 2.65
C VAL A 106 0.18 -8.24 3.51
N HIS A 107 0.05 -8.10 4.83
CA HIS A 107 0.56 -9.10 5.76
C HIS A 107 -0.05 -10.47 5.42
N GLU A 108 0.76 -11.51 5.48
CA GLU A 108 0.38 -12.87 5.09
C GLU A 108 -0.89 -13.39 5.79
N ASP A 109 -1.11 -13.02 7.06
CA ASP A 109 -2.32 -13.40 7.80
C ASP A 109 -3.60 -12.81 7.23
N PHE A 110 -3.49 -11.73 6.46
CA PHE A 110 -4.61 -11.04 5.81
C PHE A 110 -4.70 -11.35 4.32
N SER A 111 -3.83 -12.20 3.80
CA SER A 111 -3.91 -12.68 2.41
C SER A 111 -5.10 -13.61 2.22
N ALA A 112 -5.39 -13.96 0.96
CA ALA A 112 -6.51 -14.86 0.63
C ALA A 112 -6.43 -16.23 1.30
N THR A 113 -5.24 -16.66 1.70
CA THR A 113 -4.99 -17.96 2.37
C THR A 113 -4.62 -17.81 3.85
N GLY A 114 -4.60 -16.60 4.37
CA GLY A 114 -4.24 -16.30 5.77
C GLY A 114 -5.40 -16.49 6.73
N LYS A 115 -5.10 -16.49 8.02
CA LYS A 115 -6.09 -16.72 9.07
C LYS A 115 -7.15 -15.61 9.18
N PHE A 116 -6.86 -14.41 8.67
CA PHE A 116 -7.77 -13.27 8.64
C PHE A 116 -8.25 -12.96 7.22
N ALA A 117 -8.24 -13.93 6.32
CA ALA A 117 -8.71 -13.77 4.93
C ALA A 117 -10.14 -13.22 4.84
N GLY A 118 -11.00 -13.57 5.79
CA GLY A 118 -12.39 -13.08 5.86
C GLY A 118 -12.53 -11.58 6.05
N GLU A 119 -11.49 -10.90 6.52
CA GLU A 119 -11.49 -9.44 6.67
C GLU A 119 -11.34 -8.69 5.34
N LYS A 120 -10.92 -9.38 4.29
CA LYS A 120 -10.82 -8.84 2.91
C LYS A 120 -10.01 -7.55 2.84
N LEU A 121 -8.84 -7.54 3.46
CA LEU A 121 -7.99 -6.34 3.56
C LEU A 121 -7.66 -5.75 2.20
N MET A 122 -7.27 -6.56 1.22
CA MET A 122 -6.93 -6.09 -0.12
C MET A 122 -8.09 -5.30 -0.75
N ILE A 123 -9.32 -5.81 -0.63
CA ILE A 123 -10.51 -5.14 -1.15
C ILE A 123 -10.76 -3.82 -0.43
N ARG A 124 -10.59 -3.79 0.89
CA ARG A 124 -10.74 -2.57 1.68
C ARG A 124 -9.71 -1.51 1.30
N MET A 125 -8.47 -1.93 1.06
CA MET A 125 -7.39 -1.05 0.60
C MET A 125 -7.71 -0.44 -0.78
N LEU A 126 -8.17 -1.25 -1.71
CA LEU A 126 -8.56 -0.80 -3.04
C LEU A 126 -9.73 0.18 -3.01
N LYS A 127 -10.72 -0.08 -2.16
CA LYS A 127 -11.85 0.84 -1.95
C LYS A 127 -11.40 2.19 -1.38
N GLU A 128 -10.45 2.18 -0.46
CA GLU A 128 -9.90 3.41 0.10
C GLU A 128 -9.14 4.20 -0.98
N LEU A 129 -8.33 3.53 -1.79
CA LEU A 129 -7.62 4.17 -2.89
C LEU A 129 -8.60 4.76 -3.92
N GLU A 130 -9.65 4.04 -4.24
CA GLU A 130 -10.72 4.51 -5.13
C GLU A 130 -11.42 5.75 -4.55
N SER A 131 -11.68 5.76 -3.24
CA SER A 131 -12.24 6.90 -2.53
C SER A 131 -11.32 8.13 -2.62
N ILE A 132 -10.01 7.93 -2.45
CA ILE A 132 -9.01 8.98 -2.63
C ILE A 132 -9.06 9.53 -4.06
N ALA A 133 -9.08 8.64 -5.05
CA ALA A 133 -9.12 9.02 -6.47
C ALA A 133 -10.34 9.87 -6.81
N ARG A 134 -11.51 9.55 -6.22
CA ARG A 134 -12.73 10.34 -6.43
C ARG A 134 -12.63 11.76 -5.89
N ARG A 135 -11.84 11.96 -4.85
CA ARG A 135 -11.66 13.28 -4.21
C ARG A 135 -10.59 14.13 -4.88
N VAL A 136 -9.77 13.54 -5.72
CA VAL A 136 -8.71 14.27 -6.43
C VAL A 136 -9.25 14.81 -7.75
N ARG A 137 -9.22 16.12 -7.88
CA ARG A 137 -9.70 16.79 -9.11
C ARG A 137 -8.86 16.39 -10.32
N GLY A 138 -9.53 16.04 -11.41
CA GLY A 138 -8.88 15.68 -12.66
C GLY A 138 -8.45 14.23 -12.79
N VAL A 139 -8.62 13.43 -11.74
CA VAL A 139 -8.37 11.99 -11.82
C VAL A 139 -9.59 11.29 -12.39
N GLU A 140 -9.42 10.63 -13.52
CA GLU A 140 -10.47 9.93 -14.23
C GLU A 140 -10.32 8.41 -14.22
N VAL A 141 -9.07 7.93 -14.03
CA VAL A 141 -8.78 6.49 -14.03
C VAL A 141 -7.85 6.13 -12.89
N LEU A 142 -7.97 4.87 -12.48
CA LEU A 142 -7.09 4.23 -11.52
C LEU A 142 -6.32 3.12 -12.25
N LYS A 143 -5.00 3.14 -12.16
CA LYS A 143 -4.12 2.10 -12.71
C LYS A 143 -3.51 1.30 -11.59
N LEU A 144 -3.59 -0.02 -11.67
CA LEU A 144 -3.15 -0.93 -10.60
C LEU A 144 -2.16 -1.94 -11.15
N TYR A 145 -0.93 -1.97 -10.61
CA TYR A 145 0.04 -3.01 -10.91
C TYR A 145 -0.14 -4.15 -9.89
N LEU A 146 -0.96 -5.14 -10.22
CA LEU A 146 -1.35 -6.24 -9.33
C LEU A 146 -0.70 -7.58 -9.70
N GLY A 147 0.56 -7.57 -10.10
CA GLY A 147 1.31 -8.79 -10.36
C GLY A 147 1.65 -9.06 -11.82
N GLY A 148 1.16 -8.24 -12.75
CA GLY A 148 1.50 -8.33 -14.17
C GLY A 148 2.36 -7.15 -14.63
N GLU A 149 2.95 -7.25 -15.82
CA GLU A 149 3.74 -6.16 -16.42
C GLU A 149 2.87 -4.99 -16.86
N THR A 150 1.61 -5.27 -17.19
CA THR A 150 0.65 -4.26 -17.64
C THR A 150 -0.32 -3.93 -16.51
N PRO A 151 -0.56 -2.65 -16.22
CA PRO A 151 -1.50 -2.28 -15.17
C PRO A 151 -2.94 -2.58 -15.58
N ILE A 152 -3.75 -2.89 -14.57
CA ILE A 152 -5.19 -2.96 -14.72
C ILE A 152 -5.72 -1.53 -14.63
N THR A 153 -6.52 -1.11 -15.61
CA THR A 153 -7.09 0.23 -15.65
C THR A 153 -8.57 0.20 -15.29
N LYS A 154 -8.95 1.02 -14.32
CA LYS A 154 -10.34 1.14 -13.88
C LYS A 154 -10.79 2.61 -13.99
N LYS A 155 -11.92 2.84 -14.65
CA LYS A 155 -12.54 4.16 -14.71
C LYS A 155 -13.10 4.56 -13.36
N ILE A 156 -12.87 5.81 -12.96
CA ILE A 156 -13.44 6.34 -11.73
C ILE A 156 -14.86 6.84 -12.02
N ARG A 157 -15.80 6.27 -11.28
CA ARG A 157 -17.20 6.70 -11.32
C ARG A 157 -17.44 7.71 -10.21
N ARG A 158 -18.00 8.83 -10.56
CA ARG A 158 -18.36 9.91 -9.63
C ARG A 158 -19.86 10.03 -9.50
#